data_937d4a2ace401d9eca32006d82481673
#
_entry.id   937d4a2ace401d9eca32006d82481673
#
_cell.length_a   1.000
_cell.length_b   1.000
_cell.length_c   1.000
_cell.angle_alpha   90.00
_cell.angle_beta   90.00
_cell.angle_gamma   90.00
#
_symmetry.space_group_name_H-M   'P 1'
#
loop_
_entity.id
_entity.type
_entity.pdbx_description
1 polymer ?
#
loop_
_entity_poly.entity_id
_entity_poly.type
_entity_poly.pdbx_seq_one_letter_code
_entity_poly.pdbx_strand_id
1 'polypeptide(L)'
;LILCQCGSSMKLDSKMAKESAQADNVIETDYLCTKNVALAEKSLSSGGSTIIACQQQASYFKEISNEFSVENKVASDLITVDIRDRAGWTADLTAYAKQAALLSEIGLNNPLTPIKEITSEGVCLILGVDESALAIAKKLQDELAVTVLISNEMEDLTPSEGINICRGNLKSVSGSLGNFNVLVSEYAELNLHGRGAVSFGEKRKEASSECDIIIDLRGENPLFPADKKRDGYLRRNPNDKIGIESLIVEAINLKGEFEKPVYVHFEKDKCAHSRASRSGCNRCLDICPTNAITSNGDSVVIDPYICAGCGSCSA
;
A
#
# COMPACT_ATOMS: atom_id res chain seq x y z
N LEU A 1 -7.86 -4.75 -31.60
CA LEU A 1 -7.80 -5.84 -30.63
C LEU A 1 -6.76 -6.86 -31.06
N ILE A 2 -5.84 -7.22 -30.17
CA ILE A 2 -4.87 -8.32 -30.37
C ILE A 2 -5.22 -9.44 -29.39
N LEU A 3 -5.47 -10.62 -29.92
CA LEU A 3 -5.76 -11.85 -29.19
C LEU A 3 -4.57 -12.79 -29.30
N CYS A 4 -4.01 -13.23 -28.16
CA CYS A 4 -2.92 -14.17 -28.11
C CYS A 4 -3.37 -15.51 -27.55
N GLN A 5 -3.12 -16.62 -28.30
CA GLN A 5 -3.42 -17.99 -27.86
C GLN A 5 -2.47 -18.51 -26.80
N CYS A 6 -1.39 -17.78 -26.52
CA CYS A 6 -0.40 -18.08 -25.48
C CYS A 6 0.20 -19.49 -25.56
N GLY A 7 0.82 -19.81 -26.71
CA GLY A 7 1.39 -21.13 -26.97
C GLY A 7 0.32 -22.18 -27.22
N SER A 8 -0.78 -21.81 -27.86
CA SER A 8 -1.94 -22.68 -28.11
C SER A 8 -2.57 -23.26 -26.83
N SER A 9 -2.28 -22.64 -25.68
CA SER A 9 -2.85 -23.05 -24.38
C SER A 9 -4.29 -22.61 -24.18
N MET A 10 -4.77 -21.66 -24.99
CA MET A 10 -6.10 -21.07 -24.89
C MET A 10 -6.81 -21.07 -26.25
N LYS A 11 -8.07 -21.44 -26.25
CA LYS A 11 -8.93 -21.34 -27.43
C LYS A 11 -9.61 -19.96 -27.44
N LEU A 12 -9.74 -19.38 -28.62
CA LEU A 12 -10.31 -18.06 -28.84
C LEU A 12 -11.43 -18.14 -29.88
N ASP A 13 -12.43 -17.26 -29.72
CA ASP A 13 -13.41 -16.94 -30.75
C ASP A 13 -13.20 -15.48 -31.14
N SER A 14 -12.43 -15.25 -32.22
CA SER A 14 -12.07 -13.92 -32.68
C SER A 14 -13.26 -13.06 -33.08
N LYS A 15 -14.34 -13.68 -33.59
CA LYS A 15 -15.55 -12.96 -33.96
C LYS A 15 -16.28 -12.44 -32.73
N MET A 16 -16.54 -13.31 -31.77
CA MET A 16 -17.18 -12.94 -30.50
C MET A 16 -16.34 -11.92 -29.73
N ALA A 17 -15.03 -12.12 -29.69
CA ALA A 17 -14.11 -11.18 -29.04
C ALA A 17 -14.12 -9.79 -29.67
N LYS A 18 -14.12 -9.72 -31.01
CA LYS A 18 -14.20 -8.47 -31.76
C LYS A 18 -15.49 -7.70 -31.45
N GLU A 19 -16.62 -8.39 -31.51
CA GLU A 19 -17.94 -7.81 -31.25
C GLU A 19 -18.04 -7.32 -29.79
N SER A 20 -17.54 -8.10 -28.84
CA SER A 20 -17.60 -7.78 -27.41
C SER A 20 -16.70 -6.60 -27.02
N ALA A 21 -15.52 -6.50 -27.59
CA ALA A 21 -14.61 -5.38 -27.38
C ALA A 21 -14.98 -4.13 -28.20
N GLN A 22 -16.00 -4.21 -29.06
CA GLN A 22 -16.36 -3.18 -30.03
C GLN A 22 -15.16 -2.70 -30.87
N ALA A 23 -14.28 -3.64 -31.24
CA ALA A 23 -13.05 -3.33 -31.95
C ALA A 23 -13.29 -3.28 -33.48
N ASP A 24 -12.67 -2.30 -34.16
CA ASP A 24 -12.72 -2.21 -35.62
C ASP A 24 -12.01 -3.40 -36.29
N ASN A 25 -10.86 -3.77 -35.73
CA ASN A 25 -10.01 -4.84 -36.24
C ASN A 25 -9.61 -5.82 -35.13
N VAL A 26 -9.40 -7.08 -35.54
CA VAL A 26 -8.86 -8.13 -34.66
C VAL A 26 -7.65 -8.80 -35.30
N ILE A 27 -6.60 -8.99 -34.53
CA ILE A 27 -5.42 -9.74 -34.92
C ILE A 27 -5.35 -10.94 -33.96
N GLU A 28 -5.45 -12.15 -34.49
CA GLU A 28 -5.22 -13.37 -33.73
C GLU A 28 -3.78 -13.82 -33.97
N THR A 29 -3.06 -14.12 -32.89
CA THR A 29 -1.66 -14.53 -32.94
C THR A 29 -1.33 -15.49 -31.81
N ASP A 30 -0.12 -16.01 -31.84
CA ASP A 30 0.46 -16.79 -30.76
C ASP A 30 1.80 -16.18 -30.34
N TYR A 31 2.25 -16.44 -29.13
CA TYR A 31 3.54 -15.95 -28.63
C TYR A 31 3.76 -14.43 -28.81
N LEU A 32 2.73 -13.60 -28.58
CA LEU A 32 2.79 -12.15 -28.80
C LEU A 32 3.92 -11.48 -28.03
N CYS A 33 4.18 -11.89 -26.78
CA CYS A 33 5.21 -11.30 -25.91
C CYS A 33 6.64 -11.80 -26.22
N THR A 34 6.82 -12.68 -27.20
CA THR A 34 8.13 -13.24 -27.53
C THR A 34 8.37 -13.22 -29.05
N LYS A 35 7.84 -14.21 -29.77
CA LYS A 35 8.12 -14.39 -31.20
C LYS A 35 7.44 -13.37 -32.11
N ASN A 36 6.28 -12.87 -31.70
CA ASN A 36 5.42 -12.00 -32.51
C ASN A 36 5.28 -10.58 -31.92
N VAL A 37 6.28 -10.11 -31.18
CA VAL A 37 6.28 -8.76 -30.55
C VAL A 37 6.09 -7.67 -31.59
N ALA A 38 6.65 -7.79 -32.79
CA ALA A 38 6.51 -6.84 -33.87
C ALA A 38 5.04 -6.50 -34.26
N LEU A 39 4.08 -7.40 -33.97
CA LEU A 39 2.66 -7.13 -34.16
C LEU A 39 2.14 -6.12 -33.12
N ALA A 40 2.58 -6.24 -31.86
CA ALA A 40 2.25 -5.29 -30.82
C ALA A 40 2.89 -3.93 -31.11
N GLU A 41 4.18 -3.90 -31.44
CA GLU A 41 4.93 -2.69 -31.80
C GLU A 41 4.24 -1.94 -32.96
N LYS A 42 3.89 -2.67 -34.03
CA LYS A 42 3.19 -2.10 -35.18
C LYS A 42 1.84 -1.45 -34.79
N SER A 43 1.08 -2.12 -33.94
CA SER A 43 -0.22 -1.61 -33.50
C SER A 43 -0.07 -0.41 -32.57
N LEU A 44 0.88 -0.44 -31.65
CA LEU A 44 1.16 0.63 -30.70
C LEU A 44 1.77 1.87 -31.36
N SER A 45 2.57 1.69 -32.41
CA SER A 45 3.19 2.80 -33.18
C SER A 45 2.23 3.46 -34.18
N SER A 46 1.11 2.83 -34.52
CA SER A 46 0.15 3.37 -35.50
C SER A 46 -0.78 4.47 -34.95
N GLY A 47 -0.77 4.69 -33.65
CA GLY A 47 -1.70 5.60 -32.99
C GLY A 47 -3.09 5.03 -32.80
N GLY A 48 -3.93 5.71 -32.03
CA GLY A 48 -5.27 5.25 -31.70
C GLY A 48 -5.31 4.34 -30.48
N SER A 49 -6.40 3.59 -30.29
CA SER A 49 -6.57 2.68 -29.15
C SER A 49 -6.23 1.25 -29.54
N THR A 50 -5.35 0.62 -28.75
CA THR A 50 -4.93 -0.77 -28.92
C THR A 50 -5.30 -1.58 -27.68
N ILE A 51 -6.13 -2.61 -27.86
CA ILE A 51 -6.48 -3.56 -26.81
C ILE A 51 -5.62 -4.82 -26.98
N ILE A 52 -4.88 -5.18 -25.95
CA ILE A 52 -4.12 -6.44 -25.91
C ILE A 52 -4.75 -7.35 -24.85
N ALA A 53 -5.27 -8.48 -25.30
CA ALA A 53 -5.90 -9.47 -24.42
C ALA A 53 -4.82 -10.33 -23.71
N CYS A 54 -4.00 -9.68 -22.89
CA CYS A 54 -2.93 -10.28 -22.09
C CYS A 54 -2.61 -9.39 -20.88
N GLN A 55 -2.88 -9.87 -19.68
CA GLN A 55 -2.53 -9.18 -18.45
C GLN A 55 -1.17 -9.61 -17.89
N GLN A 56 -0.76 -10.85 -18.14
CA GLN A 56 0.48 -11.39 -17.60
C GLN A 56 1.73 -10.61 -18.02
N GLN A 57 1.73 -10.04 -19.23
CA GLN A 57 2.82 -9.22 -19.77
C GLN A 57 2.38 -7.76 -19.99
N ALA A 58 1.42 -7.28 -19.20
CA ALA A 58 0.90 -5.92 -19.33
C ALA A 58 2.00 -4.86 -19.15
N SER A 59 2.91 -5.03 -18.18
CA SER A 59 4.03 -4.12 -17.94
C SER A 59 4.94 -4.00 -19.15
N TYR A 60 5.28 -5.15 -19.78
CA TYR A 60 6.10 -5.18 -20.98
C TYR A 60 5.47 -4.42 -22.15
N PHE A 61 4.19 -4.63 -22.41
CA PHE A 61 3.50 -3.90 -23.48
C PHE A 61 3.33 -2.41 -23.16
N LYS A 62 3.22 -2.07 -21.89
CA LYS A 62 3.19 -0.67 -21.45
C LYS A 62 4.54 0.02 -21.64
N GLU A 63 5.65 -0.67 -21.39
CA GLU A 63 7.00 -0.17 -21.68
C GLU A 63 7.17 0.13 -23.18
N ILE A 64 6.80 -0.83 -24.05
CA ILE A 64 6.81 -0.62 -25.51
C ILE A 64 5.94 0.57 -25.92
N SER A 65 4.73 0.70 -25.38
CA SER A 65 3.85 1.82 -25.68
C SER A 65 4.44 3.16 -25.26
N ASN A 66 5.10 3.21 -24.10
CA ASN A 66 5.76 4.41 -23.61
C ASN A 66 6.95 4.83 -24.48
N GLU A 67 7.76 3.88 -24.94
CA GLU A 67 8.89 4.15 -25.86
C GLU A 67 8.39 4.84 -27.13
N PHE A 68 7.36 4.30 -27.79
CA PHE A 68 6.79 4.92 -28.98
C PHE A 68 6.14 6.27 -28.72
N SER A 69 5.54 6.46 -27.55
CA SER A 69 4.95 7.76 -27.16
C SER A 69 6.00 8.85 -27.03
N VAL A 70 7.19 8.52 -26.52
CA VAL A 70 8.33 9.45 -26.38
C VAL A 70 8.96 9.77 -27.75
N GLU A 71 9.22 8.74 -28.55
CA GLU A 71 9.91 8.90 -29.85
C GLU A 71 9.06 9.60 -30.89
N ASN A 72 7.79 9.21 -31.03
CA ASN A 72 6.93 9.63 -32.13
C ASN A 72 5.93 10.72 -31.74
N LYS A 73 5.85 11.11 -30.46
CA LYS A 73 4.82 12.04 -29.91
C LYS A 73 3.38 11.59 -30.20
N VAL A 74 3.19 10.31 -30.48
CA VAL A 74 1.87 9.69 -30.70
C VAL A 74 1.56 8.86 -29.47
N ALA A 75 0.66 9.36 -28.65
CA ALA A 75 0.16 8.58 -27.51
C ALA A 75 -0.77 7.48 -28.05
N SER A 76 -0.37 6.23 -27.92
CA SER A 76 -1.27 5.10 -28.11
C SER A 76 -1.98 4.80 -26.81
N ASP A 77 -3.29 4.76 -26.86
CA ASP A 77 -4.10 4.33 -25.72
C ASP A 77 -4.07 2.80 -25.65
N LEU A 78 -3.24 2.27 -24.74
CA LEU A 78 -3.09 0.83 -24.53
C LEU A 78 -3.99 0.36 -23.39
N ILE A 79 -4.86 -0.58 -23.70
CA ILE A 79 -5.72 -1.30 -22.74
C ILE A 79 -5.28 -2.77 -22.72
N THR A 80 -5.02 -3.30 -21.54
CA THR A 80 -4.72 -4.74 -21.35
C THR A 80 -5.87 -5.43 -20.63
N VAL A 81 -6.24 -6.64 -21.06
CA VAL A 81 -7.35 -7.41 -20.49
C VAL A 81 -6.92 -8.83 -20.19
N ASP A 82 -7.19 -9.28 -18.98
CA ASP A 82 -6.91 -10.64 -18.55
C ASP A 82 -8.05 -11.60 -18.99
N ILE A 83 -7.88 -12.17 -20.15
CA ILE A 83 -8.77 -13.26 -20.62
C ILE A 83 -8.20 -14.65 -20.37
N ARG A 84 -6.88 -14.77 -20.09
CA ARG A 84 -6.22 -16.05 -19.91
C ARG A 84 -6.41 -16.59 -18.51
N ASP A 85 -5.97 -15.86 -17.50
CA ASP A 85 -6.01 -16.36 -16.12
C ASP A 85 -7.46 -16.39 -15.59
N ARG A 86 -8.30 -15.47 -16.05
CA ARG A 86 -9.70 -15.40 -15.64
C ARG A 86 -10.64 -16.32 -16.45
N ALA A 87 -10.30 -16.69 -17.68
CA ALA A 87 -11.19 -17.48 -18.56
C ALA A 87 -10.51 -18.42 -19.56
N GLY A 88 -9.18 -18.54 -19.54
CA GLY A 88 -8.44 -19.32 -20.57
C GLY A 88 -8.01 -20.72 -20.16
N TRP A 89 -7.97 -21.01 -18.86
CA TRP A 89 -7.47 -22.29 -18.32
C TRP A 89 -8.51 -23.42 -18.35
N THR A 90 -9.20 -23.59 -19.46
CA THR A 90 -10.22 -24.63 -19.61
C THR A 90 -10.36 -25.09 -21.06
N ALA A 91 -10.75 -26.33 -21.25
CA ALA A 91 -11.13 -26.89 -22.55
C ALA A 91 -12.61 -26.67 -22.87
N ASP A 92 -13.38 -26.08 -21.94
CA ASP A 92 -14.81 -25.81 -22.09
C ASP A 92 -15.06 -24.68 -23.09
N LEU A 93 -15.88 -24.94 -24.10
CA LEU A 93 -16.25 -23.96 -25.11
C LEU A 93 -17.10 -22.81 -24.55
N THR A 94 -17.73 -22.98 -23.38
CA THR A 94 -18.44 -21.89 -22.69
C THR A 94 -17.51 -20.80 -22.19
N ALA A 95 -16.20 -21.05 -22.10
CA ALA A 95 -15.19 -20.06 -21.78
C ALA A 95 -15.19 -18.85 -22.74
N TYR A 96 -15.61 -19.04 -23.99
CA TYR A 96 -15.72 -17.95 -24.94
C TYR A 96 -16.70 -16.86 -24.46
N ALA A 97 -17.82 -17.24 -23.86
CA ALA A 97 -18.77 -16.28 -23.31
C ALA A 97 -18.15 -15.46 -22.14
N LYS A 98 -17.34 -16.11 -21.30
CA LYS A 98 -16.63 -15.44 -20.21
C LYS A 98 -15.51 -14.53 -20.73
N GLN A 99 -14.76 -14.97 -21.74
CA GLN A 99 -13.76 -14.13 -22.42
C GLN A 99 -14.41 -12.89 -23.05
N ALA A 100 -15.54 -13.08 -23.72
CA ALA A 100 -16.34 -12.01 -24.31
C ALA A 100 -16.84 -11.00 -23.27
N ALA A 101 -17.34 -11.48 -22.13
CA ALA A 101 -17.77 -10.63 -21.03
C ALA A 101 -16.62 -9.79 -20.46
N LEU A 102 -15.43 -10.38 -20.28
CA LEU A 102 -14.23 -9.65 -19.84
C LEU A 102 -13.79 -8.57 -20.84
N LEU A 103 -13.91 -8.84 -22.13
CA LEU A 103 -13.63 -7.85 -23.17
C LEU A 103 -14.69 -6.74 -23.22
N SER A 104 -15.95 -7.05 -22.92
CA SER A 104 -17.02 -6.04 -22.85
C SER A 104 -16.85 -5.08 -21.67
N GLU A 105 -16.13 -5.47 -20.62
CA GLU A 105 -15.82 -4.58 -19.49
C GLU A 105 -15.05 -3.33 -19.91
N ILE A 106 -14.31 -3.37 -21.02
CA ILE A 106 -13.54 -2.22 -21.55
C ILE A 106 -14.44 -1.03 -21.87
N GLY A 107 -15.66 -1.29 -22.37
CA GLY A 107 -16.64 -0.25 -22.70
C GLY A 107 -17.37 0.34 -21.49
N LEU A 108 -17.14 -0.18 -20.29
CA LEU A 108 -17.78 0.33 -19.08
C LEU A 108 -17.04 1.57 -18.58
N ASN A 109 -17.78 2.63 -18.33
CA ASN A 109 -17.26 3.79 -17.62
C ASN A 109 -17.00 3.41 -16.16
N ASN A 110 -15.78 3.03 -15.85
CA ASN A 110 -15.37 2.86 -14.47
C ASN A 110 -15.25 4.24 -13.82
N PRO A 111 -15.97 4.50 -12.72
CA PRO A 111 -15.80 5.74 -12.00
C PRO A 111 -14.35 5.85 -11.52
N LEU A 112 -13.78 7.05 -11.60
CA LEU A 112 -12.45 7.30 -11.03
C LEU A 112 -12.48 6.92 -9.56
N THR A 113 -11.50 6.13 -9.16
CA THR A 113 -11.34 5.78 -7.73
C THR A 113 -10.95 7.03 -6.97
N PRO A 114 -11.74 7.47 -5.98
CA PRO A 114 -11.36 8.60 -5.15
C PRO A 114 -10.02 8.30 -4.45
N ILE A 115 -9.20 9.33 -4.30
CA ILE A 115 -7.92 9.25 -3.60
C ILE A 115 -7.97 10.04 -2.30
N LYS A 116 -7.14 9.66 -1.35
CA LYS A 116 -6.79 10.42 -0.15
C LYS A 116 -5.32 10.76 -0.19
N GLU A 117 -5.02 12.00 0.07
CA GLU A 117 -3.65 12.47 0.23
C GLU A 117 -3.15 12.12 1.64
N ILE A 118 -1.90 11.69 1.72
CA ILE A 118 -1.17 11.41 2.95
C ILE A 118 0.08 12.28 2.89
N THR A 119 0.25 13.16 3.84
CA THR A 119 1.47 13.94 4.00
C THR A 119 2.28 13.37 5.15
N SER A 120 3.55 13.10 4.90
CA SER A 120 4.54 12.69 5.91
C SER A 120 5.69 13.69 5.90
N GLU A 121 5.80 14.48 6.94
CA GLU A 121 6.87 15.46 7.08
C GLU A 121 8.20 14.83 7.52
N GLY A 122 8.18 13.54 7.86
CA GLY A 122 9.33 12.78 8.30
C GLY A 122 9.55 12.83 9.82
N VAL A 123 8.51 13.08 10.60
CA VAL A 123 8.56 12.93 12.07
C VAL A 123 8.61 11.45 12.39
N CYS A 124 9.77 10.97 12.85
CA CYS A 124 10.06 9.56 13.04
C CYS A 124 10.25 9.22 14.51
N LEU A 125 9.47 8.25 15.00
CA LEU A 125 9.64 7.67 16.34
C LEU A 125 10.34 6.33 16.24
N ILE A 126 11.50 6.20 16.88
CA ILE A 126 12.23 4.93 17.02
C ILE A 126 11.95 4.35 18.40
N LEU A 127 11.42 3.14 18.44
CA LEU A 127 11.20 2.38 19.66
C LEU A 127 12.37 1.42 19.84
N GLY A 128 13.18 1.59 20.87
CA GLY A 128 14.36 0.80 21.09
C GLY A 128 14.61 0.46 22.55
N VAL A 129 15.50 -0.50 22.78
CA VAL A 129 15.89 -0.98 24.13
C VAL A 129 17.39 -0.82 24.39
N ASP A 130 18.19 -0.50 23.37
CA ASP A 130 19.63 -0.49 23.41
C ASP A 130 20.25 0.59 22.47
N GLU A 131 21.59 0.59 22.42
CA GLU A 131 22.38 1.51 21.58
C GLU A 131 22.10 1.39 20.07
N SER A 132 21.53 0.28 19.62
CA SER A 132 21.22 0.11 18.20
C SER A 132 20.19 1.13 17.70
N ALA A 133 19.23 1.48 18.54
CA ALA A 133 18.24 2.51 18.24
C ALA A 133 18.89 3.89 18.04
N LEU A 134 19.89 4.23 18.88
CA LEU A 134 20.63 5.48 18.75
C LEU A 134 21.54 5.49 17.51
N ALA A 135 22.14 4.35 17.16
CA ALA A 135 22.97 4.22 15.98
C ALA A 135 22.14 4.42 14.70
N ILE A 136 20.90 3.92 14.67
CA ILE A 136 19.96 4.11 13.56
C ILE A 136 19.46 5.55 13.53
N ALA A 137 19.13 6.14 14.67
CA ALA A 137 18.75 7.53 14.79
C ALA A 137 19.80 8.47 14.18
N LYS A 138 21.10 8.22 14.46
CA LYS A 138 22.21 8.99 13.88
C LYS A 138 22.30 8.90 12.36
N LYS A 139 21.90 7.79 11.76
CA LYS A 139 21.87 7.64 10.30
C LYS A 139 20.67 8.33 9.65
N LEU A 140 19.60 8.55 10.40
CA LEU A 140 18.34 9.12 9.91
C LEU A 140 18.22 10.62 10.20
N GLN A 141 18.98 11.18 11.14
CA GLN A 141 18.80 12.56 11.66
C GLN A 141 18.93 13.66 10.60
N ASP A 142 19.68 13.42 9.52
CA ASP A 142 19.87 14.39 8.45
C ASP A 142 18.67 14.48 7.51
N GLU A 143 17.84 13.43 7.48
CA GLU A 143 16.69 13.30 6.57
C GLU A 143 15.34 13.37 7.32
N LEU A 144 15.28 12.90 8.56
CA LEU A 144 14.07 12.79 9.36
C LEU A 144 14.20 13.50 10.71
N ALA A 145 13.09 13.99 11.23
CA ALA A 145 13.01 14.51 12.59
C ALA A 145 12.85 13.35 13.59
N VAL A 146 13.97 12.91 14.15
CA VAL A 146 14.03 11.66 14.91
C VAL A 146 13.83 11.87 16.41
N THR A 147 12.91 11.09 16.98
CA THR A 147 12.76 10.92 18.42
C THR A 147 12.98 9.45 18.76
N VAL A 148 13.81 9.15 19.75
CA VAL A 148 14.06 7.80 20.26
C VAL A 148 13.38 7.63 21.61
N LEU A 149 12.45 6.67 21.71
CA LEU A 149 11.83 6.24 22.95
C LEU A 149 12.52 4.99 23.46
N ILE A 150 13.18 5.09 24.61
CA ILE A 150 13.84 3.97 25.28
C ILE A 150 13.00 3.49 26.45
N SER A 151 12.85 2.17 26.62
CA SER A 151 12.11 1.59 27.74
C SER A 151 13.00 1.25 28.94
N ASN A 152 14.30 1.02 28.72
CA ASN A 152 15.26 0.59 29.74
C ASN A 152 16.17 1.73 30.19
N GLU A 153 16.79 1.56 31.36
CA GLU A 153 17.90 2.43 31.78
C GLU A 153 19.15 2.04 30.99
N MET A 154 19.77 3.04 30.35
CA MET A 154 21.05 2.89 29.65
C MET A 154 22.11 3.63 30.47
N GLU A 155 23.16 2.89 30.89
CA GLU A 155 24.22 3.45 31.75
C GLU A 155 25.14 4.42 30.99
N ASP A 156 25.40 4.17 29.70
CA ASP A 156 26.33 4.95 28.85
C ASP A 156 25.63 5.70 27.72
N LEU A 157 24.51 6.38 28.02
CA LEU A 157 23.76 7.13 27.01
C LEU A 157 24.52 8.38 26.58
N THR A 158 24.96 8.41 25.31
CA THR A 158 25.62 9.59 24.75
C THR A 158 24.61 10.41 23.97
N PRO A 159 24.25 11.64 24.43
CA PRO A 159 23.38 12.54 23.67
C PRO A 159 23.97 12.84 22.30
N SER A 160 23.14 12.96 21.30
CA SER A 160 23.52 13.37 19.95
C SER A 160 22.73 14.61 19.56
N GLU A 161 23.40 15.59 19.01
CA GLU A 161 22.74 16.78 18.50
C GLU A 161 21.75 16.41 17.39
N GLY A 162 20.56 17.02 17.37
CA GLY A 162 19.53 16.74 16.37
C GLY A 162 18.65 15.50 16.65
N ILE A 163 18.91 14.74 17.73
CA ILE A 163 18.08 13.57 18.11
C ILE A 163 17.40 13.84 19.45
N ASN A 164 16.07 13.77 19.48
CA ASN A 164 15.33 13.80 20.73
C ASN A 164 15.35 12.42 21.38
N ILE A 165 15.76 12.35 22.65
CA ILE A 165 15.76 11.11 23.41
C ILE A 165 14.80 11.25 24.58
N CYS A 166 13.89 10.31 24.69
CA CYS A 166 12.97 10.23 25.81
C CYS A 166 12.89 8.81 26.36
N ARG A 167 12.46 8.68 27.59
CA ARG A 167 12.23 7.42 28.28
C ARG A 167 10.77 7.26 28.63
N GLY A 168 10.25 6.05 28.56
CA GLY A 168 8.90 5.74 28.98
C GLY A 168 8.43 4.39 28.47
N ASN A 169 7.25 3.99 28.93
CA ASN A 169 6.63 2.73 28.54
C ASN A 169 5.51 3.01 27.51
N LEU A 170 5.65 2.43 26.35
CA LEU A 170 4.62 2.53 25.30
C LEU A 170 3.32 1.87 25.77
N LYS A 171 2.21 2.61 25.80
CA LYS A 171 0.90 2.09 26.15
C LYS A 171 0.07 1.69 24.95
N SER A 172 -0.01 2.57 23.97
CA SER A 172 -0.79 2.31 22.76
C SER A 172 -0.28 3.12 21.59
N VAL A 173 -0.50 2.58 20.40
CA VAL A 173 -0.28 3.25 19.11
C VAL A 173 -1.51 3.03 18.25
N SER A 174 -1.94 4.06 17.56
CA SER A 174 -3.03 4.03 16.59
C SER A 174 -2.70 4.90 15.38
N GLY A 175 -3.44 4.76 14.29
CA GLY A 175 -3.22 5.53 13.08
C GLY A 175 -2.43 4.78 12.01
N SER A 176 -1.83 5.53 11.09
CA SER A 176 -1.05 5.05 9.95
C SER A 176 -0.05 6.14 9.51
N LEU A 177 0.65 5.93 8.42
CA LEU A 177 1.62 6.87 7.83
C LEU A 177 1.08 8.32 7.85
N GLY A 178 1.90 9.24 8.33
CA GLY A 178 1.58 10.67 8.44
C GLY A 178 0.66 11.04 9.60
N ASN A 179 0.13 10.07 10.36
CA ASN A 179 -0.79 10.33 11.46
C ASN A 179 -0.86 9.19 12.49
N PHE A 180 0.29 8.80 13.04
CA PHE A 180 0.31 7.93 14.20
C PHE A 180 0.12 8.72 15.48
N ASN A 181 -0.75 8.20 16.36
CA ASN A 181 -0.95 8.70 17.72
C ASN A 181 -0.31 7.71 18.69
N VAL A 182 0.58 8.19 19.51
CA VAL A 182 1.37 7.41 20.47
C VAL A 182 1.08 7.84 21.89
N LEU A 183 0.75 6.91 22.77
CA LEU A 183 0.56 7.14 24.18
C LEU A 183 1.65 6.45 24.97
N VAL A 184 2.36 7.22 25.81
CA VAL A 184 3.48 6.76 26.62
C VAL A 184 3.20 7.05 28.09
N SER A 185 3.49 6.09 28.97
CA SER A 185 3.46 6.29 30.43
C SER A 185 4.86 6.42 31.01
N GLU A 186 4.97 7.02 32.20
CA GLU A 186 6.25 7.26 32.87
C GLU A 186 7.24 8.04 31.98
N TYR A 187 6.71 8.95 31.16
CA TYR A 187 7.47 9.71 30.18
C TYR A 187 8.43 10.70 30.84
N ALA A 188 9.67 10.70 30.40
CA ALA A 188 10.69 11.67 30.83
C ALA A 188 11.61 12.04 29.64
N GLU A 189 11.90 13.31 29.49
CA GLU A 189 12.83 13.83 28.50
C GLU A 189 14.27 13.81 29.01
N LEU A 190 15.22 13.65 28.11
CA LEU A 190 16.64 13.72 28.44
C LEU A 190 17.03 15.15 28.79
N ASN A 191 17.70 15.35 29.92
CA ASN A 191 18.27 16.64 30.31
C ASN A 191 19.60 16.90 29.58
N LEU A 192 19.60 17.85 28.64
CA LEU A 192 20.78 18.22 27.85
C LEU A 192 21.68 19.27 28.56
N HIS A 193 21.24 19.84 29.69
CA HIS A 193 21.88 21.03 30.30
C HIS A 193 22.74 20.72 31.52
N GLY A 194 23.07 19.46 31.81
CA GLY A 194 23.86 19.06 32.97
C GLY A 194 25.35 18.95 32.68
N ARG A 195 26.22 19.51 33.56
CA ARG A 195 27.63 19.14 33.64
C ARG A 195 27.73 17.89 34.52
N GLY A 196 27.65 16.72 33.94
CA GLY A 196 27.71 15.45 34.67
C GLY A 196 27.13 14.28 33.89
N ALA A 197 26.80 13.22 34.61
CA ALA A 197 26.12 12.07 34.00
C ALA A 197 24.79 12.45 33.39
N VAL A 198 24.46 11.84 32.29
CA VAL A 198 23.17 12.02 31.58
C VAL A 198 22.03 11.66 32.53
N SER A 199 21.04 12.53 32.63
CA SER A 199 19.87 12.33 33.50
C SER A 199 18.56 12.62 32.72
N PHE A 200 17.49 11.99 33.16
CA PHE A 200 16.17 12.28 32.67
C PHE A 200 15.44 13.24 33.62
N GLY A 201 14.58 14.10 33.07
CA GLY A 201 13.74 14.99 33.82
C GLY A 201 12.68 14.31 34.68
N GLU A 202 11.78 15.10 35.24
CA GLU A 202 10.66 14.56 36.02
C GLU A 202 9.74 13.70 35.16
N LYS A 203 9.36 12.53 35.72
CA LYS A 203 8.44 11.62 35.04
C LYS A 203 7.02 12.20 35.00
N ARG A 204 6.47 12.31 33.80
CA ARG A 204 5.04 12.56 33.60
C ARG A 204 4.30 11.23 33.59
N LYS A 205 3.15 11.17 34.25
CA LYS A 205 2.34 9.94 34.34
C LYS A 205 1.93 9.43 32.96
N GLU A 206 1.55 10.33 32.06
CA GLU A 206 1.18 10.04 30.68
C GLU A 206 1.60 11.20 29.77
N ALA A 207 2.00 10.88 28.56
CA ALA A 207 2.29 11.81 27.49
C ALA A 207 1.75 11.24 26.17
N SER A 208 1.18 12.08 25.34
CA SER A 208 0.76 11.74 23.98
C SER A 208 1.58 12.52 22.97
N SER A 209 1.89 11.92 21.85
CA SER A 209 2.60 12.53 20.72
C SER A 209 2.09 12.00 19.41
N GLU A 210 2.30 12.76 18.35
CA GLU A 210 2.01 12.38 16.98
C GLU A 210 3.32 12.19 16.23
N CYS A 211 3.34 11.26 15.27
CA CYS A 211 4.47 11.05 14.37
C CYS A 211 3.98 10.46 13.04
N ASP A 212 4.83 10.58 12.02
CA ASP A 212 4.51 10.10 10.68
C ASP A 212 4.95 8.66 10.47
N ILE A 213 6.09 8.30 11.07
CA ILE A 213 6.79 7.03 10.86
C ILE A 213 7.15 6.42 12.22
N ILE A 214 6.95 5.12 12.35
CA ILE A 214 7.38 4.36 13.55
C ILE A 214 8.36 3.27 13.13
N ILE A 215 9.52 3.26 13.76
CA ILE A 215 10.53 2.20 13.64
C ILE A 215 10.56 1.40 14.95
N ASP A 216 10.18 0.13 14.88
CA ASP A 216 10.12 -0.77 16.04
C ASP A 216 11.31 -1.74 16.05
N LEU A 217 12.24 -1.50 16.99
CA LEU A 217 13.46 -2.27 17.23
C LEU A 217 13.47 -2.96 18.61
N ARG A 218 12.31 -3.05 19.28
CA ARG A 218 12.24 -3.60 20.65
C ARG A 218 12.51 -5.10 20.72
N GLY A 219 12.39 -5.81 19.57
CA GLY A 219 12.51 -7.28 19.58
C GLY A 219 11.28 -8.00 20.15
N GLU A 220 10.28 -7.28 20.62
CA GLU A 220 9.03 -7.79 21.20
C GLU A 220 8.02 -8.17 20.11
N ASN A 221 6.79 -8.53 20.52
CA ASN A 221 5.68 -8.72 19.57
C ASN A 221 5.39 -7.44 18.79
N PRO A 222 5.07 -7.54 17.49
CA PRO A 222 4.76 -6.37 16.68
C PRO A 222 3.55 -5.62 17.23
N LEU A 223 3.60 -4.28 17.18
CA LEU A 223 2.45 -3.43 17.54
C LEU A 223 1.26 -3.67 16.61
N PHE A 224 1.57 -3.87 15.33
CA PHE A 224 0.61 -4.23 14.30
C PHE A 224 1.01 -5.58 13.70
N PRO A 225 0.31 -6.68 14.03
CA PRO A 225 0.49 -7.98 13.39
C PRO A 225 0.30 -7.91 11.87
N ALA A 226 0.73 -8.94 11.14
CA ALA A 226 0.76 -8.94 9.67
C ALA A 226 -0.63 -8.70 9.05
N ASP A 227 -1.69 -9.19 9.68
CA ASP A 227 -3.08 -8.97 9.29
C ASP A 227 -3.55 -7.52 9.53
N LYS A 228 -2.94 -6.82 10.48
CA LYS A 228 -3.24 -5.42 10.85
C LYS A 228 -2.14 -4.46 10.40
N LYS A 229 -1.38 -4.81 9.38
CA LYS A 229 -0.27 -3.99 8.87
C LYS A 229 -0.71 -2.53 8.68
N ARG A 230 0.19 -1.61 9.05
CA ARG A 230 0.03 -0.16 8.86
C ARG A 230 1.14 0.37 7.97
N ASP A 231 0.78 1.19 7.00
CA ASP A 231 1.76 1.97 6.27
C ASP A 231 2.45 2.92 7.25
N GLY A 232 3.76 3.08 7.13
CA GLY A 232 4.57 3.89 8.06
C GLY A 232 5.06 3.18 9.32
N TYR A 233 4.60 1.94 9.60
CA TYR A 233 5.14 1.12 10.68
C TYR A 233 6.18 0.12 10.15
N LEU A 234 7.43 0.35 10.48
CA LEU A 234 8.58 -0.45 10.07
C LEU A 234 9.11 -1.23 11.28
N ARG A 235 9.38 -2.52 11.10
CA ARG A 235 9.90 -3.37 12.18
C ARG A 235 11.01 -4.28 11.67
N ARG A 236 12.11 -4.34 12.41
CA ARG A 236 13.20 -5.30 12.16
C ARG A 236 13.74 -5.81 13.50
N ASN A 237 14.37 -6.96 13.44
CA ASN A 237 15.16 -7.44 14.57
C ASN A 237 16.41 -6.54 14.69
N PRO A 238 16.73 -5.99 15.89
CA PRO A 238 17.89 -5.12 16.07
C PRO A 238 19.23 -5.79 15.72
N ASN A 239 19.30 -7.13 15.72
CA ASN A 239 20.49 -7.89 15.34
C ASN A 239 20.60 -8.18 13.83
N ASP A 240 19.57 -7.86 13.04
CA ASP A 240 19.58 -8.04 11.58
C ASP A 240 20.18 -6.81 10.89
N LYS A 241 21.51 -6.78 10.75
CA LYS A 241 22.23 -5.64 10.17
C LYS A 241 21.80 -5.34 8.73
N ILE A 242 21.55 -6.36 7.91
CA ILE A 242 21.12 -6.17 6.51
C ILE A 242 19.71 -5.63 6.46
N GLY A 243 18.80 -6.20 7.25
CA GLY A 243 17.42 -5.73 7.35
C GLY A 243 17.33 -4.30 7.88
N ILE A 244 18.24 -3.88 8.76
CA ILE A 244 18.31 -2.50 9.28
C ILE A 244 18.74 -1.51 8.20
N GLU A 245 19.75 -1.83 7.37
CA GLU A 245 20.13 -0.94 6.28
C GLU A 245 18.98 -0.75 5.27
N SER A 246 18.27 -1.83 4.95
CA SER A 246 17.07 -1.74 4.12
C SER A 246 15.97 -0.90 4.77
N LEU A 247 15.75 -1.04 6.08
CA LEU A 247 14.76 -0.29 6.84
C LEU A 247 15.06 1.22 6.84
N ILE A 248 16.33 1.61 6.92
CA ILE A 248 16.74 3.02 6.88
C ILE A 248 16.33 3.65 5.54
N VAL A 249 16.63 2.99 4.42
CA VAL A 249 16.22 3.44 3.09
C VAL A 249 14.69 3.49 2.97
N GLU A 250 14.00 2.47 3.47
CA GLU A 250 12.54 2.41 3.49
C GLU A 250 11.95 3.59 4.30
N ALA A 251 12.50 3.92 5.45
CA ALA A 251 12.05 5.02 6.29
C ALA A 251 12.21 6.39 5.62
N ILE A 252 13.37 6.64 4.98
CA ILE A 252 13.62 7.90 4.26
C ILE A 252 12.62 8.07 3.11
N ASN A 253 12.31 7.01 2.39
CA ASN A 253 11.36 7.03 1.28
C ASN A 253 9.89 7.24 1.72
N LEU A 254 9.61 7.19 3.01
CA LEU A 254 8.28 7.48 3.57
C LEU A 254 8.07 8.95 3.93
N LYS A 255 9.02 9.85 3.65
CA LYS A 255 8.85 11.29 3.74
C LYS A 255 8.37 11.85 2.41
N GLY A 256 7.29 12.60 2.41
CA GLY A 256 6.70 13.23 1.22
C GLY A 256 5.19 13.17 1.17
N GLU A 257 4.66 13.34 -0.03
CA GLU A 257 3.22 13.27 -0.30
C GLU A 257 2.90 11.96 -1.02
N PHE A 258 1.86 11.28 -0.56
CA PHE A 258 1.43 9.99 -1.08
C PHE A 258 -0.06 10.00 -1.37
N GLU A 259 -0.46 9.24 -2.37
CA GLU A 259 -1.86 9.03 -2.73
C GLU A 259 -2.31 7.64 -2.32
N LYS A 260 -3.43 7.55 -1.62
CA LYS A 260 -4.05 6.28 -1.26
C LYS A 260 -5.43 6.17 -1.86
N PRO A 261 -5.70 5.12 -2.68
CA PRO A 261 -7.04 4.87 -3.21
C PRO A 261 -8.06 4.59 -2.11
N VAL A 262 -9.26 5.15 -2.24
CA VAL A 262 -10.40 4.83 -1.39
C VAL A 262 -11.11 3.62 -1.98
N TYR A 263 -10.81 2.45 -1.42
CA TYR A 263 -11.27 1.17 -1.97
C TYR A 263 -12.74 0.85 -1.71
N VAL A 264 -13.35 1.49 -0.72
CA VAL A 264 -14.72 1.17 -0.29
C VAL A 264 -15.56 2.43 -0.25
N HIS A 265 -16.63 2.43 -1.03
CA HIS A 265 -17.72 3.40 -0.91
C HIS A 265 -18.77 2.85 0.04
N PHE A 266 -19.00 3.53 1.16
CA PHE A 266 -19.97 3.12 2.18
C PHE A 266 -21.24 3.94 2.11
N GLU A 267 -22.36 3.26 1.86
CA GLU A 267 -23.69 3.87 1.84
C GLU A 267 -24.42 3.58 3.16
N LYS A 268 -24.46 4.57 4.04
CA LYS A 268 -25.04 4.47 5.37
C LYS A 268 -26.50 3.99 5.36
N ASP A 269 -27.28 4.44 4.40
CA ASP A 269 -28.71 4.14 4.32
C ASP A 269 -28.99 2.69 3.89
N LYS A 270 -28.03 2.01 3.30
CA LYS A 270 -28.09 0.58 2.95
C LYS A 270 -27.58 -0.33 4.06
N CYS A 271 -26.85 0.21 5.02
CA CYS A 271 -26.24 -0.56 6.09
C CYS A 271 -27.26 -0.91 7.17
N ALA A 272 -27.42 -2.21 7.47
CA ALA A 272 -28.36 -2.67 8.50
C ALA A 272 -28.00 -2.17 9.91
N HIS A 273 -26.71 -1.99 10.21
CA HIS A 273 -26.25 -1.40 11.47
C HIS A 273 -26.63 0.08 11.55
N SER A 274 -26.31 0.86 10.51
CA SER A 274 -26.48 2.32 10.53
C SER A 274 -27.94 2.76 10.31
N ARG A 275 -28.67 2.08 9.40
CA ARG A 275 -30.06 2.43 9.05
C ARG A 275 -31.04 2.28 10.21
N ALA A 276 -30.83 1.25 11.04
CA ALA A 276 -31.75 0.92 12.13
C ALA A 276 -31.42 1.63 13.44
N SER A 277 -30.33 2.43 13.50
CA SER A 277 -29.80 3.01 14.73
C SER A 277 -29.68 1.97 15.86
N ARG A 278 -29.31 0.76 15.48
CA ARG A 278 -29.12 -0.37 16.39
C ARG A 278 -27.87 -1.14 16.00
N SER A 279 -26.97 -1.39 16.95
CA SER A 279 -25.85 -2.30 16.76
C SER A 279 -26.38 -3.74 16.64
N GLY A 280 -26.80 -4.13 15.45
CA GLY A 280 -27.36 -5.45 15.20
C GLY A 280 -26.62 -6.29 14.17
N CYS A 281 -25.83 -5.64 13.29
CA CYS A 281 -25.04 -6.31 12.28
C CYS A 281 -23.56 -5.98 12.48
N ASN A 282 -22.74 -6.98 12.80
CA ASN A 282 -21.29 -6.83 13.02
C ASN A 282 -20.45 -7.42 11.89
N ARG A 283 -21.05 -7.91 10.82
CA ARG A 283 -20.39 -8.76 9.83
C ARG A 283 -19.12 -8.12 9.24
N CYS A 284 -19.19 -6.87 8.82
CA CYS A 284 -18.04 -6.16 8.28
C CYS A 284 -17.00 -5.78 9.37
N LEU A 285 -17.45 -5.56 10.62
CA LEU A 285 -16.56 -5.29 11.76
C LEU A 285 -15.71 -6.50 12.09
N ASP A 286 -16.35 -7.69 12.16
CA ASP A 286 -15.69 -8.94 12.57
C ASP A 286 -14.75 -9.49 11.49
N ILE A 287 -15.05 -9.24 10.21
CA ILE A 287 -14.28 -9.80 9.09
C ILE A 287 -13.13 -8.91 8.63
N CYS A 288 -13.08 -7.64 9.05
CA CYS A 288 -12.06 -6.71 8.58
C CYS A 288 -10.67 -7.06 9.15
N PRO A 289 -9.73 -7.57 8.34
CA PRO A 289 -8.44 -8.04 8.85
C PRO A 289 -7.56 -6.89 9.36
N THR A 290 -7.73 -5.69 8.80
CA THR A 290 -6.92 -4.51 9.18
C THR A 290 -7.55 -3.68 10.30
N ASN A 291 -8.75 -4.03 10.76
CA ASN A 291 -9.55 -3.21 11.68
C ASN A 291 -9.80 -1.78 11.17
N ALA A 292 -9.89 -1.61 9.85
CA ALA A 292 -10.24 -0.33 9.25
C ALA A 292 -11.70 0.05 9.47
N ILE A 293 -12.53 -0.91 9.84
CA ILE A 293 -13.97 -0.72 10.06
C ILE A 293 -14.24 -0.72 11.57
N THR A 294 -14.82 0.36 12.05
CA THR A 294 -15.14 0.53 13.47
C THR A 294 -16.60 0.93 13.66
N SER A 295 -17.17 0.56 14.82
CA SER A 295 -18.48 1.04 15.22
C SER A 295 -18.35 2.40 15.90
N ASN A 296 -19.17 3.34 15.47
CA ASN A 296 -19.32 4.64 16.12
C ASN A 296 -20.76 4.78 16.62
N GLY A 297 -21.09 4.05 17.70
CA GLY A 297 -22.45 3.93 18.21
C GLY A 297 -23.38 3.26 17.20
N ASP A 298 -24.34 4.02 16.71
CA ASP A 298 -25.35 3.56 15.75
C ASP A 298 -24.88 3.61 14.28
N SER A 299 -23.61 3.85 14.02
CA SER A 299 -23.06 3.89 12.67
C SER A 299 -21.76 3.11 12.54
N VAL A 300 -21.42 2.75 11.31
CA VAL A 300 -20.15 2.14 10.95
C VAL A 300 -19.30 3.21 10.27
N VAL A 301 -18.03 3.27 10.63
CA VAL A 301 -17.04 4.16 10.01
C VAL A 301 -15.94 3.30 9.39
N ILE A 302 -15.52 3.63 8.19
CA ILE A 302 -14.42 2.99 7.48
C ILE A 302 -13.29 4.00 7.37
N ASP A 303 -12.15 3.66 7.96
CA ASP A 303 -10.95 4.47 7.84
C ASP A 303 -10.25 4.17 6.49
N PRO A 304 -10.22 5.13 5.55
CA PRO A 304 -9.62 4.92 4.24
C PRO A 304 -8.10 4.79 4.31
N TYR A 305 -7.45 5.35 5.34
CA TYR A 305 -6.00 5.28 5.53
C TYR A 305 -5.54 3.90 6.02
N ILE A 306 -6.41 3.16 6.68
CA ILE A 306 -6.15 1.81 7.21
C ILE A 306 -6.67 0.73 6.26
N CYS A 307 -7.69 1.02 5.46
CA CYS A 307 -8.28 0.06 4.54
C CYS A 307 -7.26 -0.45 3.52
N ALA A 308 -7.11 -1.77 3.41
CA ALA A 308 -6.19 -2.43 2.48
C ALA A 308 -6.85 -2.86 1.15
N GLY A 309 -8.14 -2.56 0.93
CA GLY A 309 -8.84 -2.91 -0.31
C GLY A 309 -9.08 -4.40 -0.54
N CYS A 310 -9.07 -5.22 0.51
CA CYS A 310 -9.18 -6.70 0.38
C CYS A 310 -10.56 -7.20 -0.06
N GLY A 311 -11.61 -6.35 -0.02
CA GLY A 311 -12.97 -6.69 -0.43
C GLY A 311 -13.77 -7.56 0.54
N SER A 312 -13.18 -8.07 1.63
CA SER A 312 -13.86 -9.00 2.56
C SER A 312 -15.15 -8.45 3.17
N CYS A 313 -15.26 -7.13 3.32
CA CYS A 313 -16.46 -6.49 3.90
C CYS A 313 -17.65 -6.43 2.94
N SER A 314 -17.42 -6.62 1.63
CA SER A 314 -18.44 -6.58 0.58
C SER A 314 -18.86 -7.96 0.09
N ALA A 315 -18.19 -9.03 0.54
CA ALA A 315 -18.43 -10.40 0.14
C ALA A 315 -19.66 -11.06 0.83
#